data_602a0838d6ad487f6626530885c4e439
#
_entry.id   602a0838d6ad487f6626530885c4e439
#
_cell.length_a   1.000
_cell.length_b   1.000
_cell.length_c   1.000
_cell.angle_alpha   90.00
_cell.angle_beta   90.00
_cell.angle_gamma   90.00
#
_symmetry.space_group_name_H-M   'P 1'
#
loop_
_entity.id
_entity.type
_entity.pdbx_description
1 polymer ?
#
loop_
_entity_poly.entity_id
_entity_poly.type
_entity_poly.pdbx_seq_one_letter_code
_entity_poly.pdbx_strand_id
1 'polypeptide(L)'
;PVPDGEPGDLYIHGPSSAMMYWGNRNKTRETFQGGWTKSGDKYVRNEDGSYTYGGRSDDMLKVSGIYVSPFEVEATLVQHPSVLEAAVIGKEDSDGLTKTKAFVVLKAGASADEAELKAFVKDRLAPYKYPRFIEFVSDLPKTATGKIQRFKLRERDAQAS
;
A
#
# COMPACT_ATOMS: atom_id res chain seq x y z
N PRO A 1 9.19 -7.74 18.77
CA PRO A 1 7.77 -7.41 18.84
C PRO A 1 7.58 -5.90 18.81
N VAL A 2 6.53 -5.43 18.15
CA VAL A 2 6.07 -4.04 18.20
C VAL A 2 4.87 -3.96 19.16
N PRO A 3 4.56 -2.79 19.75
CA PRO A 3 3.36 -2.59 20.55
C PRO A 3 2.07 -2.91 19.78
N ASP A 4 1.00 -3.24 20.50
CA ASP A 4 -0.33 -3.39 19.89
C ASP A 4 -0.78 -2.05 19.31
N GLY A 5 -1.46 -2.09 18.17
CA GLY A 5 -1.86 -0.89 17.42
C GLY A 5 -0.79 -0.34 16.47
N GLU A 6 0.45 -0.82 16.53
CA GLU A 6 1.52 -0.41 15.62
C GLU A 6 1.75 -1.43 14.50
N PRO A 7 2.09 -0.97 13.27
CA PRO A 7 2.40 -1.85 12.15
C PRO A 7 3.77 -2.52 12.32
N GLY A 8 3.78 -3.86 12.35
CA GLY A 8 4.99 -4.68 12.43
C GLY A 8 5.16 -5.60 11.22
N ASP A 9 6.40 -6.08 10.98
CA ASP A 9 6.64 -7.15 10.01
C ASP A 9 6.08 -8.47 10.54
N LEU A 10 5.36 -9.19 9.70
CA LEU A 10 4.88 -10.53 10.04
C LEU A 10 5.97 -11.57 9.83
N TYR A 11 6.31 -12.27 10.90
CA TYR A 11 7.16 -13.46 10.87
C TYR A 11 6.33 -14.71 11.18
N ILE A 12 6.54 -15.74 10.38
CA ILE A 12 5.83 -17.02 10.47
C ILE A 12 6.83 -18.10 10.92
N HIS A 13 6.41 -18.92 11.87
CA HIS A 13 7.15 -20.11 12.29
C HIS A 13 6.25 -21.34 12.14
N GLY A 14 6.76 -22.38 11.48
CA GLY A 14 6.02 -23.63 11.32
C GLY A 14 6.78 -24.66 10.50
N PRO A 15 6.43 -25.96 10.66
CA PRO A 15 7.15 -27.06 10.01
C PRO A 15 6.98 -27.08 8.48
N SER A 16 5.97 -26.40 7.94
CA SER A 16 5.70 -26.29 6.50
C SER A 16 6.41 -25.11 5.84
N SER A 17 7.18 -24.30 6.59
CA SER A 17 7.94 -23.19 6.03
C SER A 17 9.04 -23.71 5.10
N ALA A 18 9.20 -23.05 3.93
CA ALA A 18 10.31 -23.35 3.03
C ALA A 18 11.65 -22.98 3.70
N MET A 19 12.73 -23.62 3.27
CA MET A 19 14.06 -23.39 3.83
C MET A 19 14.85 -22.36 3.02
N MET A 20 14.58 -22.19 1.72
CA MET A 20 15.36 -21.31 0.84
C MET A 20 14.62 -20.95 -0.44
N TYR A 21 15.09 -19.90 -1.10
CA TYR A 21 14.85 -19.66 -2.52
C TYR A 21 15.95 -20.31 -3.34
N TRP A 22 15.58 -21.13 -4.33
CA TRP A 22 16.53 -21.79 -5.20
C TRP A 22 17.40 -20.79 -5.97
N GLY A 23 18.71 -20.93 -5.88
CA GLY A 23 19.66 -20.06 -6.59
C GLY A 23 19.74 -18.62 -6.12
N ASN A 24 18.99 -18.21 -5.08
CA ASN A 24 18.98 -16.82 -4.59
C ASN A 24 19.38 -16.73 -3.12
N ARG A 25 20.72 -16.71 -2.88
CA ARG A 25 21.30 -16.70 -1.54
C ARG A 25 20.93 -15.43 -0.73
N ASN A 26 20.92 -14.27 -1.38
CA ASN A 26 20.64 -13.01 -0.68
C ASN A 26 19.20 -12.98 -0.19
N LYS A 27 18.25 -13.26 -1.09
CA LYS A 27 16.83 -13.33 -0.72
C LYS A 27 16.53 -14.42 0.30
N THR A 28 17.25 -15.56 0.24
CA THR A 28 17.14 -16.62 1.25
C THR A 28 17.49 -16.10 2.64
N ARG A 29 18.61 -15.39 2.79
CA ARG A 29 19.07 -14.85 4.07
C ARG A 29 18.17 -13.76 4.63
N GLU A 30 17.57 -12.94 3.74
CA GLU A 30 16.64 -11.88 4.13
C GLU A 30 15.29 -12.45 4.58
N THR A 31 14.86 -13.56 3.96
CA THR A 31 13.53 -14.13 4.21
C THR A 31 13.54 -15.17 5.32
N PHE A 32 14.51 -16.10 5.31
CA PHE A 32 14.56 -17.23 6.25
C PHE A 32 15.60 -16.95 7.33
N GLN A 33 15.13 -16.55 8.51
CA GLN A 33 15.95 -16.10 9.64
C GLN A 33 15.85 -17.10 10.79
N GLY A 34 16.74 -18.08 10.81
CA GLY A 34 16.67 -19.22 11.74
C GLY A 34 15.41 -20.05 11.45
N GLY A 35 14.56 -20.25 12.45
CA GLY A 35 13.27 -20.96 12.29
C GLY A 35 12.11 -20.08 11.79
N TRP A 36 12.35 -18.79 11.50
CA TRP A 36 11.32 -17.84 11.14
C TRP A 36 11.39 -17.47 9.66
N THR A 37 10.22 -17.31 9.05
CA THR A 37 10.05 -16.80 7.69
C THR A 37 9.46 -15.39 7.75
N LYS A 38 10.20 -14.40 7.23
CA LYS A 38 9.69 -13.04 7.04
C LYS A 38 8.75 -13.03 5.84
N SER A 39 7.45 -12.76 6.05
CA SER A 39 6.43 -12.80 4.99
C SER A 39 6.59 -11.68 3.96
N GLY A 40 7.18 -10.55 4.37
CA GLY A 40 7.24 -9.32 3.57
C GLY A 40 5.97 -8.49 3.67
N ASP A 41 5.09 -8.82 4.60
CA ASP A 41 3.84 -8.12 4.85
C ASP A 41 3.86 -7.42 6.21
N LYS A 42 3.16 -6.29 6.30
CA LYS A 42 2.90 -5.56 7.54
C LYS A 42 1.54 -5.93 8.10
N TYR A 43 1.48 -6.10 9.41
CA TYR A 43 0.25 -6.32 10.16
C TYR A 43 0.23 -5.45 11.42
N VAL A 44 -0.97 -5.05 11.81
CA VAL A 44 -1.25 -4.42 13.10
C VAL A 44 -1.95 -5.45 13.98
N ARG A 45 -1.42 -5.71 15.18
CA ARG A 45 -2.11 -6.52 16.18
C ARG A 45 -3.12 -5.64 16.90
N ASN A 46 -4.39 -6.06 16.91
CA ASN A 46 -5.47 -5.36 17.58
C ASN A 46 -5.57 -5.78 19.04
N GLU A 47 -6.26 -4.99 19.86
CA GLU A 47 -6.47 -5.27 21.30
C GLU A 47 -7.21 -6.60 21.56
N ASP A 48 -8.08 -7.02 20.64
CA ASP A 48 -8.80 -8.30 20.70
C ASP A 48 -7.94 -9.51 20.26
N GLY A 49 -6.65 -9.28 19.94
CA GLY A 49 -5.71 -10.29 19.49
C GLY A 49 -5.81 -10.65 18.00
N SER A 50 -6.75 -10.06 17.26
CA SER A 50 -6.80 -10.20 15.80
C SER A 50 -5.70 -9.41 15.10
N TYR A 51 -5.47 -9.67 13.80
CA TYR A 51 -4.46 -8.99 13.00
C TYR A 51 -5.10 -8.31 11.80
N THR A 52 -4.87 -7.02 11.66
CA THR A 52 -5.28 -6.25 10.48
C THR A 52 -4.11 -6.16 9.50
N TYR A 53 -4.35 -6.55 8.25
CA TYR A 53 -3.35 -6.45 7.19
C TYR A 53 -3.04 -4.99 6.88
N GLY A 54 -1.77 -4.63 6.93
CA GLY A 54 -1.29 -3.25 6.74
C GLY A 54 -0.59 -3.00 5.39
N GLY A 55 -0.57 -4.00 4.50
CA GLY A 55 0.08 -3.88 3.19
C GLY A 55 1.45 -4.56 3.13
N ARG A 56 2.14 -4.40 1.99
CA ARG A 56 3.49 -4.93 1.77
C ARG A 56 4.53 -4.03 2.43
N SER A 57 5.56 -4.65 3.01
CA SER A 57 6.68 -3.91 3.62
C SER A 57 7.46 -3.05 2.61
N ASP A 58 7.59 -3.54 1.38
CA ASP A 58 8.28 -2.89 0.26
C ASP A 58 7.45 -1.81 -0.45
N ASP A 59 6.14 -1.79 -0.23
CA ASP A 59 5.24 -0.75 -0.77
C ASP A 59 5.00 0.42 0.20
N MET A 60 5.45 0.32 1.46
CA MET A 60 5.27 1.40 2.44
C MET A 60 5.91 2.71 1.99
N LEU A 61 5.14 3.78 2.04
CA LEU A 61 5.59 5.12 1.67
C LEU A 61 6.10 5.88 2.89
N LYS A 62 7.22 6.58 2.75
CA LYS A 62 7.75 7.43 3.80
C LYS A 62 7.35 8.89 3.52
N VAL A 63 6.22 9.32 4.06
CA VAL A 63 5.66 10.67 3.89
C VAL A 63 6.05 11.53 5.09
N SER A 64 6.87 12.56 4.88
CA SER A 64 7.35 13.44 5.96
C SER A 64 7.95 12.68 7.16
N GLY A 65 8.68 11.59 6.89
CA GLY A 65 9.30 10.75 7.91
C GLY A 65 8.39 9.67 8.53
N ILE A 66 7.10 9.71 8.26
CA ILE A 66 6.11 8.76 8.79
C ILE A 66 5.77 7.71 7.71
N TYR A 67 5.68 6.44 8.10
CA TYR A 67 5.26 5.39 7.19
C TYR A 67 3.76 5.42 6.96
N VAL A 68 3.37 5.43 5.67
CA VAL A 68 1.99 5.39 5.21
C VAL A 68 1.80 4.13 4.38
N SER A 69 0.78 3.34 4.71
CA SER A 69 0.38 2.19 3.92
C SER A 69 -0.44 2.62 2.70
N PRO A 70 0.01 2.34 1.47
CA PRO A 70 -0.82 2.54 0.28
C PRO A 70 -2.15 1.79 0.38
N PHE A 71 -2.11 0.57 0.91
CA PHE A 71 -3.29 -0.29 1.07
C PHE A 71 -4.37 0.36 1.95
N GLU A 72 -3.98 1.01 3.06
CA GLU A 72 -4.92 1.69 3.95
C GLU A 72 -5.64 2.85 3.24
N VAL A 73 -4.91 3.61 2.45
CA VAL A 73 -5.47 4.73 1.66
C VAL A 73 -6.38 4.21 0.54
N GLU A 74 -5.95 3.16 -0.17
CA GLU A 74 -6.73 2.48 -1.23
C GLU A 74 -8.04 1.92 -0.66
N ALA A 75 -7.96 1.18 0.46
CA ALA A 75 -9.13 0.60 1.13
C ALA A 75 -10.12 1.67 1.58
N THR A 76 -9.64 2.83 1.99
CA THR A 76 -10.51 3.98 2.34
C THR A 76 -11.15 4.59 1.09
N LEU A 77 -10.39 4.81 0.02
CA LEU A 77 -10.93 5.35 -1.24
C LEU A 77 -12.03 4.46 -1.84
N VAL A 78 -11.84 3.15 -1.80
CA VAL A 78 -12.84 2.18 -2.33
C VAL A 78 -14.15 2.17 -1.53
N GLN A 79 -14.18 2.68 -0.29
CA GLN A 79 -15.41 2.87 0.47
C GLN A 79 -16.27 4.02 -0.08
N HIS A 80 -15.71 4.90 -0.91
CA HIS A 80 -16.47 5.98 -1.52
C HIS A 80 -17.45 5.41 -2.56
N PRO A 81 -18.74 5.86 -2.56
CA PRO A 81 -19.79 5.29 -3.44
C PRO A 81 -19.43 5.29 -4.92
N SER A 82 -18.72 6.32 -5.39
CA SER A 82 -18.33 6.50 -6.79
C SER A 82 -17.08 5.75 -7.21
N VAL A 83 -16.26 5.24 -6.26
CA VAL A 83 -14.98 4.61 -6.57
C VAL A 83 -15.16 3.11 -6.79
N LEU A 84 -14.63 2.62 -7.92
CA LEU A 84 -14.57 1.20 -8.23
C LEU A 84 -13.27 0.58 -7.71
N GLU A 85 -12.14 1.19 -8.05
CA GLU A 85 -10.81 0.73 -7.68
C GLU A 85 -9.89 1.92 -7.43
N ALA A 86 -8.88 1.71 -6.60
CA ALA A 86 -7.84 2.71 -6.36
C ALA A 86 -6.48 2.03 -6.21
N ALA A 87 -5.43 2.73 -6.64
CA ALA A 87 -4.05 2.35 -6.40
C ALA A 87 -3.24 3.57 -5.95
N VAL A 88 -2.40 3.40 -4.94
CA VAL A 88 -1.62 4.50 -4.36
C VAL A 88 -0.14 4.24 -4.51
N ILE A 89 0.59 5.27 -4.95
CA ILE A 89 2.05 5.29 -5.06
C ILE A 89 2.62 6.51 -4.34
N GLY A 90 3.93 6.52 -4.12
CA GLY A 90 4.67 7.72 -3.75
C GLY A 90 4.99 8.53 -4.99
N LYS A 91 4.79 9.84 -4.93
CA LYS A 91 5.24 10.83 -5.89
C LYS A 91 6.01 11.93 -5.15
N GLU A 92 7.14 12.35 -5.71
CA GLU A 92 7.86 13.52 -5.20
C GLU A 92 7.15 14.80 -5.65
N ASP A 93 7.01 15.75 -4.72
CA ASP A 93 6.54 17.09 -5.03
C ASP A 93 7.70 17.98 -5.52
N SER A 94 7.41 19.26 -5.79
CA SER A 94 8.42 20.25 -6.25
C SER A 94 9.58 20.45 -5.28
N ASP A 95 9.39 20.11 -4.02
CA ASP A 95 10.41 20.24 -2.95
C ASP A 95 11.18 18.93 -2.71
N GLY A 96 10.96 17.91 -3.56
CA GLY A 96 11.58 16.58 -3.44
C GLY A 96 11.03 15.75 -2.27
N LEU A 97 9.86 16.12 -1.73
CA LEU A 97 9.24 15.40 -0.63
C LEU A 97 8.23 14.37 -1.16
N THR A 98 8.36 13.14 -0.69
CA THR A 98 7.40 12.08 -1.04
C THR A 98 6.02 12.40 -0.49
N LYS A 99 5.02 12.41 -1.38
CA LYS A 99 3.59 12.53 -1.09
C LYS A 99 2.86 11.32 -1.67
N THR A 100 1.65 11.08 -1.18
CA THR A 100 0.78 10.03 -1.73
C THR A 100 0.07 10.54 -3.00
N LYS A 101 0.16 9.74 -4.08
CA LYS A 101 -0.63 9.90 -5.32
C LYS A 101 -1.55 8.71 -5.50
N ALA A 102 -2.84 8.97 -5.70
CA ALA A 102 -3.85 7.95 -5.98
C ALA A 102 -4.22 7.96 -7.47
N PHE A 103 -4.27 6.78 -8.07
CA PHE A 103 -4.94 6.52 -9.35
C PHE A 103 -6.31 5.92 -9.03
N VAL A 104 -7.37 6.51 -9.54
CA VAL A 104 -8.75 6.16 -9.19
C VAL A 104 -9.54 5.78 -10.43
N VAL A 105 -10.18 4.63 -10.39
CA VAL A 105 -11.18 4.21 -11.37
C VAL A 105 -12.56 4.44 -10.76
N LEU A 106 -13.39 5.22 -11.45
CA LEU A 106 -14.78 5.44 -11.03
C LEU A 106 -15.69 4.32 -11.54
N LYS A 107 -16.78 4.08 -10.82
CA LYS A 107 -17.84 3.19 -11.28
C LYS A 107 -18.53 3.76 -12.52
N ALA A 108 -19.06 2.90 -13.37
CA ALA A 108 -19.79 3.32 -14.57
C ALA A 108 -20.96 4.27 -14.21
N GLY A 109 -20.99 5.43 -14.85
CA GLY A 109 -22.01 6.45 -14.62
C GLY A 109 -21.86 7.24 -13.32
N ALA A 110 -20.87 6.94 -12.49
CA ALA A 110 -20.57 7.72 -11.28
C ALA A 110 -19.62 8.88 -11.59
N SER A 111 -19.69 9.92 -10.77
CA SER A 111 -18.78 11.07 -10.80
C SER A 111 -18.25 11.34 -9.38
N ALA A 112 -17.05 11.81 -9.30
CA ALA A 112 -16.44 12.39 -8.11
C ALA A 112 -15.31 13.29 -8.57
N ASP A 113 -15.06 14.36 -7.85
CA ASP A 113 -13.90 15.19 -8.10
C ASP A 113 -12.76 14.94 -7.10
N GLU A 114 -11.60 15.53 -7.39
CA GLU A 114 -10.40 15.37 -6.57
C GLU A 114 -10.60 15.91 -5.14
N ALA A 115 -11.32 17.05 -5.00
CA ALA A 115 -11.55 17.68 -3.71
C ALA A 115 -12.47 16.82 -2.81
N GLU A 116 -13.52 16.24 -3.39
CA GLU A 116 -14.44 15.33 -2.73
C GLU A 116 -13.70 14.08 -2.19
N LEU A 117 -12.91 13.41 -3.02
CA LEU A 117 -12.16 12.23 -2.60
C LEU A 117 -11.10 12.54 -1.55
N LYS A 118 -10.41 13.69 -1.65
CA LYS A 118 -9.45 14.15 -0.64
C LYS A 118 -10.14 14.43 0.70
N ALA A 119 -11.30 15.08 0.68
CA ALA A 119 -12.08 15.35 1.88
C ALA A 119 -12.56 14.03 2.51
N PHE A 120 -13.05 13.10 1.70
CA PHE A 120 -13.51 11.78 2.16
C PHE A 120 -12.42 11.00 2.90
N VAL A 121 -11.19 11.01 2.38
CA VAL A 121 -10.05 10.34 3.03
C VAL A 121 -9.60 11.08 4.29
N LYS A 122 -9.53 12.41 4.26
CA LYS A 122 -9.16 13.24 5.43
C LYS A 122 -10.09 13.05 6.63
N ASP A 123 -11.37 12.82 6.37
CA ASP A 123 -12.37 12.58 7.42
C ASP A 123 -12.19 11.22 8.13
N ARG A 124 -11.49 10.26 7.49
CA ARG A 124 -11.36 8.88 7.94
C ARG A 124 -9.95 8.47 8.35
N LEU A 125 -8.94 9.14 7.80
CA LEU A 125 -7.55 8.85 8.08
C LEU A 125 -6.81 10.08 8.61
N ALA A 126 -5.67 9.84 9.25
CA ALA A 126 -4.80 10.92 9.72
C ALA A 126 -4.41 11.87 8.56
N PRO A 127 -4.29 13.19 8.82
CA PRO A 127 -4.09 14.20 7.77
C PRO A 127 -2.91 14.00 6.84
N TYR A 128 -1.84 13.32 7.29
CA TYR A 128 -0.68 13.03 6.47
C TYR A 128 -0.87 11.87 5.49
N LYS A 129 -1.97 11.09 5.62
CA LYS A 129 -2.26 9.90 4.81
C LYS A 129 -3.06 10.21 3.54
N TYR A 130 -3.82 11.34 3.49
CA TYR A 130 -4.66 11.62 2.34
C TYR A 130 -3.83 11.83 1.06
N PRO A 131 -4.33 11.42 -0.12
CA PRO A 131 -3.61 11.60 -1.36
C PRO A 131 -3.50 13.09 -1.72
N ARG A 132 -2.26 13.56 -1.91
CA ARG A 132 -2.00 14.94 -2.38
C ARG A 132 -2.37 15.11 -3.84
N PHE A 133 -2.16 14.05 -4.62
CA PHE A 133 -2.46 14.00 -6.04
C PHE A 133 -3.47 12.89 -6.31
N ILE A 134 -4.47 13.17 -7.15
CA ILE A 134 -5.43 12.18 -7.64
C ILE A 134 -5.44 12.25 -9.17
N GLU A 135 -5.35 11.10 -9.80
CA GLU A 135 -5.46 10.94 -11.24
C GLU A 135 -6.58 9.95 -11.52
N PHE A 136 -7.60 10.38 -12.27
CA PHE A 136 -8.65 9.51 -12.72
C PHE A 136 -8.20 8.74 -13.95
N VAL A 137 -8.36 7.42 -13.93
CA VAL A 137 -7.96 6.51 -14.97
C VAL A 137 -9.10 5.56 -15.34
N SER A 138 -9.08 5.04 -16.56
CA SER A 138 -10.09 4.08 -17.02
C SER A 138 -9.86 2.66 -16.47
N ASP A 139 -8.60 2.31 -16.18
CA ASP A 139 -8.20 0.99 -15.66
C ASP A 139 -6.85 1.06 -14.93
N LEU A 140 -6.60 0.09 -14.06
CA LEU A 140 -5.34 -0.08 -13.36
C LEU A 140 -4.55 -1.28 -13.93
N PRO A 141 -3.22 -1.19 -14.08
CA PRO A 141 -2.41 -2.30 -14.55
C PRO A 141 -2.41 -3.43 -13.53
N LYS A 142 -2.82 -4.64 -13.97
CA LYS A 142 -2.95 -5.83 -13.13
C LYS A 142 -2.14 -7.00 -13.70
N THR A 143 -1.78 -7.92 -12.82
CA THR A 143 -1.30 -9.24 -13.21
C THR A 143 -2.46 -10.10 -13.72
N ALA A 144 -2.16 -11.25 -14.34
CA ALA A 144 -3.17 -12.24 -14.72
C ALA A 144 -4.03 -12.74 -13.52
N THR A 145 -3.50 -12.62 -12.30
CA THR A 145 -4.20 -12.98 -11.05
C THR A 145 -4.94 -11.81 -10.40
N GLY A 146 -5.03 -10.65 -11.07
CA GLY A 146 -5.76 -9.47 -10.61
C GLY A 146 -5.01 -8.58 -9.62
N LYS A 147 -3.71 -8.83 -9.34
CA LYS A 147 -2.92 -7.98 -8.44
C LYS A 147 -2.46 -6.71 -9.15
N ILE A 148 -2.66 -5.55 -8.51
CA ILE A 148 -2.23 -4.24 -9.04
C ILE A 148 -0.69 -4.19 -9.15
N GLN A 149 -0.21 -3.80 -10.33
CA GLN A 149 1.21 -3.63 -10.64
C GLN A 149 1.64 -2.18 -10.41
N ARG A 150 1.87 -1.79 -9.14
CA ARG A 150 2.23 -0.41 -8.76
C ARG A 150 3.53 0.07 -9.42
N PHE A 151 4.45 -0.83 -9.75
CA PHE A 151 5.68 -0.45 -10.46
C PHE A 151 5.38 0.19 -11.83
N LYS A 152 4.37 -0.33 -12.57
CA LYS A 152 3.95 0.27 -13.85
C LYS A 152 3.32 1.66 -13.67
N LEU A 153 2.60 1.87 -12.56
CA LEU A 153 2.06 3.19 -12.24
C LEU A 153 3.18 4.19 -11.92
N ARG A 154 4.23 3.75 -11.18
CA ARG A 154 5.41 4.58 -10.92
C ARG A 154 6.17 4.93 -12.20
N GLU A 155 6.38 3.96 -13.10
CA GLU A 155 7.02 4.20 -14.41
C GLU A 155 6.22 5.20 -15.25
N ARG A 156 4.91 5.04 -15.33
CA ARG A 156 4.01 5.95 -16.04
C ARG A 156 4.07 7.37 -15.48
N ASP A 157 4.04 7.50 -14.15
CA ASP A 157 4.08 8.82 -13.48
C ASP A 157 5.43 9.53 -13.71
N ALA A 158 6.53 8.78 -13.67
CA ALA A 158 7.86 9.31 -13.97
C ALA A 158 8.04 9.79 -15.42
N GLN A 159 7.32 9.19 -16.37
CA GLN A 159 7.33 9.61 -17.78
C GLN A 159 6.45 10.84 -18.05
N ALA A 160 5.47 11.10 -17.18
CA ALA A 160 4.53 12.21 -17.31
C ALA A 160 4.98 13.48 -16.54
N SER A 161 6.05 13.38 -15.75
CA SER A 161 6.63 14.47 -14.96
C SER A 161 7.79 15.10 -15.68
#